data_621dbf4fbebdc238a7ca790dc247e6fe
#
_entry.id   621dbf4fbebdc238a7ca790dc247e6fe
#
_cell.length_a   1.000
_cell.length_b   1.000
_cell.length_c   1.000
_cell.angle_alpha   90.00
_cell.angle_beta   90.00
_cell.angle_gamma   90.00
#
_symmetry.space_group_name_H-M   'P 1'
#
loop_
_entity.id
_entity.type
_entity.pdbx_description
1 polymer ?
#
loop_
_entity_poly.entity_id
_entity_poly.type
_entity_poly.pdbx_seq_one_letter_code
_entity_poly.pdbx_strand_id
1 'polypeptide(L)'
;MMLAIEKLSVSYGGLAALRGVSVAVEEGQFVAIVGPNGAGKTTLFKAISGVVPAGSGAITYEGRNLLAIPPYERVHLGIAHVPEGRQVFAALTVLENLEMGAYSSRGRTTWHRNIERIFALFPVLAERRRQLAGTLSGGEQQMLAIGRGIASSPRLLLLDEPSMGLAPAIADLIFDRIAALHREDGVTLILVEQRVAEALESCDYGYVLETGQVVLEGTHTALTANDRVRRAYLGM
;
A
#
# COMPACT_ATOMS: atom_id res chain seq x y z
N MET A 1 -4.83 -6.30 -17.12
CA MET A 1 -5.45 -5.41 -16.12
C MET A 1 -5.72 -6.20 -14.85
N MET A 2 -5.04 -5.89 -13.74
CA MET A 2 -5.26 -6.53 -12.44
C MET A 2 -6.34 -5.82 -11.63
N LEU A 3 -6.22 -4.49 -11.49
CA LEU A 3 -7.19 -3.63 -10.82
C LEU A 3 -7.61 -2.50 -11.75
N ALA A 4 -8.92 -2.28 -11.89
CA ALA A 4 -9.50 -1.15 -12.58
C ALA A 4 -10.49 -0.43 -11.64
N ILE A 5 -10.32 0.87 -11.48
CA ILE A 5 -11.21 1.76 -10.75
C ILE A 5 -11.76 2.74 -11.77
N GLU A 6 -13.09 2.85 -11.87
CA GLU A 6 -13.75 3.67 -12.87
C GLU A 6 -14.72 4.64 -12.21
N LYS A 7 -14.43 5.94 -12.34
CA LYS A 7 -15.26 7.06 -11.88
C LYS A 7 -15.73 6.89 -10.43
N LEU A 8 -14.85 6.38 -9.55
CA LEU A 8 -15.16 6.11 -8.16
C LEU A 8 -15.41 7.41 -7.39
N SER A 9 -16.53 7.47 -6.69
CA SER A 9 -16.86 8.56 -5.78
C SER A 9 -17.17 8.01 -4.38
N VAL A 10 -16.63 8.68 -3.37
CA VAL A 10 -16.82 8.33 -1.95
C VAL A 10 -17.10 9.60 -1.17
N SER A 11 -18.06 9.55 -0.25
CA SER A 11 -18.43 10.68 0.60
C SER A 11 -18.57 10.26 2.07
N TYR A 12 -18.21 11.15 2.99
CA TYR A 12 -18.41 11.02 4.43
C TYR A 12 -19.35 12.14 4.89
N GLY A 13 -20.54 11.78 5.41
CA GLY A 13 -21.49 12.76 5.92
C GLY A 13 -21.82 13.89 4.93
N GLY A 14 -21.90 13.59 3.63
CA GLY A 14 -22.17 14.56 2.57
C GLY A 14 -20.92 15.27 2.01
N LEU A 15 -19.75 15.13 2.66
CA LEU A 15 -18.49 15.68 2.14
C LEU A 15 -17.83 14.69 1.18
N ALA A 16 -17.68 15.08 -0.08
CA ALA A 16 -17.05 14.24 -1.10
C ALA A 16 -15.54 14.15 -0.89
N ALA A 17 -15.05 12.95 -0.57
CA ALA A 17 -13.63 12.62 -0.42
C ALA A 17 -12.99 12.15 -1.73
N LEU A 18 -13.75 11.44 -2.58
CA LEU A 18 -13.36 11.08 -3.95
C LEU A 18 -14.46 11.52 -4.92
N ARG A 19 -14.06 12.01 -6.09
CA ARG A 19 -14.94 12.62 -7.10
C ARG A 19 -14.61 12.08 -8.48
N GLY A 20 -15.15 10.89 -8.82
CA GLY A 20 -14.96 10.29 -10.13
C GLY A 20 -13.52 9.83 -10.42
N VAL A 21 -12.82 9.32 -9.42
CA VAL A 21 -11.44 8.83 -9.54
C VAL A 21 -11.39 7.59 -10.42
N SER A 22 -10.48 7.58 -11.39
CA SER A 22 -10.18 6.41 -12.22
C SER A 22 -8.69 6.08 -12.08
N VAL A 23 -8.37 4.79 -11.85
CA VAL A 23 -7.02 4.26 -11.68
C VAL A 23 -6.96 2.87 -12.29
N ALA A 24 -5.91 2.57 -13.02
CA ALA A 24 -5.65 1.28 -13.62
C ALA A 24 -4.30 0.73 -13.15
N VAL A 25 -4.25 -0.57 -12.85
CA VAL A 25 -3.04 -1.25 -12.40
C VAL A 25 -2.91 -2.58 -13.13
N GLU A 26 -1.78 -2.78 -13.79
CA GLU A 26 -1.46 -4.07 -14.42
C GLU A 26 -0.83 -5.04 -13.43
N GLU A 27 -0.91 -6.34 -13.73
CA GLU A 27 -0.22 -7.35 -12.93
C GLU A 27 1.30 -7.13 -12.98
N GLY A 28 1.96 -7.24 -11.83
CA GLY A 28 3.39 -7.00 -11.71
C GLY A 28 3.80 -5.52 -11.82
N GLN A 29 2.87 -4.57 -11.77
CA GLN A 29 3.18 -3.15 -11.83
C GLN A 29 3.35 -2.55 -10.43
N PHE A 30 4.27 -1.60 -10.28
CA PHE A 30 4.39 -0.74 -9.11
C PHE A 30 3.76 0.64 -9.43
N VAL A 31 2.64 0.93 -8.81
CA VAL A 31 1.92 2.20 -8.98
C VAL A 31 2.08 3.09 -7.75
N ALA A 32 2.42 4.36 -7.94
CA ALA A 32 2.40 5.37 -6.89
C ALA A 32 1.17 6.28 -7.03
N ILE A 33 0.49 6.55 -5.92
CA ILE A 33 -0.57 7.55 -5.83
C ILE A 33 -0.10 8.62 -4.85
N VAL A 34 0.24 9.78 -5.39
CA VAL A 34 0.84 10.87 -4.63
C VAL A 34 -0.09 12.07 -4.54
N GLY A 35 0.13 12.93 -3.56
CA GLY A 35 -0.66 14.15 -3.39
C GLY A 35 -0.67 14.65 -1.96
N PRO A 36 -1.19 15.87 -1.71
CA PRO A 36 -1.20 16.46 -0.37
C PRO A 36 -2.11 15.72 0.60
N ASN A 37 -1.99 16.06 1.89
CA ASN A 37 -2.91 15.58 2.93
C ASN A 37 -4.34 15.99 2.60
N GLY A 38 -5.29 15.08 2.83
CA GLY A 38 -6.69 15.31 2.50
C GLY A 38 -7.03 15.16 1.01
N ALA A 39 -6.09 14.77 0.14
CA ALA A 39 -6.36 14.55 -1.28
C ALA A 39 -7.30 13.37 -1.57
N GLY A 40 -7.52 12.48 -0.59
CA GLY A 40 -8.39 11.29 -0.74
C GLY A 40 -7.63 9.97 -0.88
N LYS A 41 -6.30 9.97 -0.78
CA LYS A 41 -5.43 8.79 -0.96
C LYS A 41 -5.84 7.59 -0.08
N THR A 42 -5.87 7.76 1.24
CA THR A 42 -6.32 6.74 2.19
C THR A 42 -7.78 6.32 1.96
N THR A 43 -8.65 7.24 1.51
CA THR A 43 -10.05 6.91 1.17
C THR A 43 -10.11 5.96 -0.01
N LEU A 44 -9.26 6.15 -1.02
CA LEU A 44 -9.16 5.24 -2.16
C LEU A 44 -8.77 3.83 -1.72
N PHE A 45 -7.77 3.69 -0.85
CA PHE A 45 -7.36 2.40 -0.28
C PHE A 45 -8.46 1.76 0.57
N LYS A 46 -9.16 2.54 1.39
CA LYS A 46 -10.31 2.07 2.17
C LYS A 46 -11.45 1.58 1.28
N ALA A 47 -11.67 2.19 0.12
CA ALA A 47 -12.66 1.71 -0.85
C ALA A 47 -12.21 0.40 -1.52
N ILE A 48 -10.93 0.28 -1.95
CA ILE A 48 -10.37 -0.95 -2.52
C ILE A 48 -10.41 -2.09 -1.49
N SER A 49 -10.08 -1.83 -0.23
CA SER A 49 -10.13 -2.84 0.84
C SER A 49 -11.54 -3.09 1.38
N GLY A 50 -12.53 -2.26 1.01
CA GLY A 50 -13.94 -2.41 1.38
C GLY A 50 -14.28 -1.88 2.77
N VAL A 51 -13.37 -1.18 3.42
CA VAL A 51 -13.60 -0.54 4.73
C VAL A 51 -14.60 0.62 4.61
N VAL A 52 -14.65 1.26 3.44
CA VAL A 52 -15.57 2.36 3.14
C VAL A 52 -16.39 2.01 1.90
N PRO A 53 -17.72 2.18 1.92
CA PRO A 53 -18.55 1.95 0.75
C PRO A 53 -18.32 3.01 -0.33
N ALA A 54 -18.39 2.60 -1.60
CA ALA A 54 -18.44 3.51 -2.72
C ALA A 54 -19.84 4.12 -2.85
N GLY A 55 -19.91 5.43 -3.16
CA GLY A 55 -21.17 6.09 -3.48
C GLY A 55 -21.57 5.88 -4.94
N SER A 56 -20.59 5.85 -5.86
CA SER A 56 -20.77 5.54 -7.28
C SER A 56 -19.46 5.10 -7.92
N GLY A 57 -19.52 4.62 -9.15
CA GLY A 57 -18.38 4.07 -9.89
C GLY A 57 -18.23 2.57 -9.73
N ALA A 58 -17.11 2.02 -10.18
CA ALA A 58 -16.82 0.60 -10.13
C ALA A 58 -15.39 0.35 -9.66
N ILE A 59 -15.16 -0.79 -9.00
CA ILE A 59 -13.84 -1.34 -8.70
C ILE A 59 -13.83 -2.79 -9.17
N THR A 60 -13.03 -3.08 -10.16
CA THR A 60 -12.88 -4.44 -10.74
C THR A 60 -11.48 -4.96 -10.44
N TYR A 61 -11.39 -6.14 -9.85
CA TYR A 61 -10.14 -6.86 -9.57
C TYR A 61 -10.18 -8.21 -10.28
N GLU A 62 -9.29 -8.43 -11.24
CA GLU A 62 -9.24 -9.65 -12.07
C GLU A 62 -10.61 -10.02 -12.65
N GLY A 63 -11.33 -9.03 -13.19
CA GLY A 63 -12.66 -9.21 -13.76
C GLY A 63 -13.79 -9.35 -12.74
N ARG A 64 -13.51 -9.30 -11.43
CA ARG A 64 -14.51 -9.41 -10.35
C ARG A 64 -14.87 -8.03 -9.80
N ASN A 65 -16.15 -7.76 -9.64
CA ASN A 65 -16.62 -6.53 -8.99
C ASN A 65 -16.34 -6.58 -7.49
N LEU A 66 -15.34 -5.82 -7.01
CA LEU A 66 -14.98 -5.76 -5.58
C LEU A 66 -16.08 -5.14 -4.71
N LEU A 67 -16.94 -4.29 -5.26
CA LEU A 67 -18.01 -3.66 -4.47
C LEU A 67 -19.05 -4.69 -4.00
N ALA A 68 -19.16 -5.84 -4.67
CA ALA A 68 -20.02 -6.95 -4.27
C ALA A 68 -19.34 -7.95 -3.32
N ILE A 69 -18.04 -7.79 -3.03
CA ILE A 69 -17.24 -8.72 -2.21
C ILE A 69 -17.00 -8.12 -0.82
N PRO A 70 -17.40 -8.80 0.27
CA PRO A 70 -17.15 -8.33 1.63
C PRO A 70 -15.66 -8.10 1.91
N PRO A 71 -15.31 -7.13 2.79
CA PRO A 71 -13.90 -6.80 3.09
C PRO A 71 -13.07 -8.01 3.52
N TYR A 72 -13.61 -8.87 4.39
CA TYR A 72 -12.91 -10.05 4.91
C TYR A 72 -12.64 -11.13 3.86
N GLU A 73 -13.35 -11.12 2.73
CA GLU A 73 -13.10 -12.05 1.62
C GLU A 73 -12.01 -11.55 0.66
N ARG A 74 -11.73 -10.25 0.63
CA ARG A 74 -10.75 -9.65 -0.29
C ARG A 74 -9.32 -10.15 -0.07
N VAL A 75 -8.97 -10.50 1.16
CA VAL A 75 -7.66 -11.12 1.47
C VAL A 75 -7.52 -12.50 0.80
N HIS A 76 -8.60 -13.25 0.65
CA HIS A 76 -8.59 -14.55 -0.04
C HIS A 76 -8.40 -14.41 -1.56
N LEU A 77 -8.69 -13.24 -2.12
CA LEU A 77 -8.36 -12.88 -3.51
C LEU A 77 -6.87 -12.51 -3.67
N GLY A 78 -6.13 -12.37 -2.58
CA GLY A 78 -4.74 -11.96 -2.57
C GLY A 78 -4.53 -10.44 -2.49
N ILE A 79 -5.52 -9.69 -1.99
CA ILE A 79 -5.38 -8.26 -1.71
C ILE A 79 -4.98 -8.09 -0.25
N ALA A 80 -3.81 -7.47 -0.01
CA ALA A 80 -3.38 -7.07 1.34
C ALA A 80 -3.31 -5.55 1.44
N HIS A 81 -3.75 -5.02 2.57
CA HIS A 81 -3.70 -3.59 2.87
C HIS A 81 -2.90 -3.37 4.16
N VAL A 82 -1.81 -2.63 4.06
CA VAL A 82 -1.03 -2.12 5.19
C VAL A 82 -1.46 -0.67 5.40
N PRO A 83 -2.33 -0.40 6.39
CA PRO A 83 -2.86 0.94 6.61
C PRO A 83 -1.83 1.85 7.29
N GLU A 84 -2.08 3.15 7.20
CA GLU A 84 -1.38 4.18 7.96
C GLU A 84 -1.39 3.88 9.46
N GLY A 85 -0.35 4.32 10.17
CA GLY A 85 -0.27 4.21 11.63
C GLY A 85 0.19 2.85 12.14
N ARG A 86 0.83 2.03 11.30
CA ARG A 86 1.50 0.75 11.64
C ARG A 86 0.54 -0.36 12.10
N GLN A 87 -0.38 -0.08 13.02
CA GLN A 87 -1.45 -0.95 13.54
C GLN A 87 -0.99 -2.38 13.88
N VAL A 88 0.16 -2.50 14.58
CA VAL A 88 0.65 -3.79 15.08
C VAL A 88 -0.15 -4.24 16.30
N PHE A 89 -0.23 -5.54 16.53
CA PHE A 89 -0.79 -6.12 17.76
C PHE A 89 0.26 -6.01 18.86
N ALA A 90 0.22 -4.93 19.65
CA ALA A 90 1.25 -4.55 20.60
C ALA A 90 1.54 -5.61 21.70
N ALA A 91 0.53 -6.36 22.09
CA ALA A 91 0.62 -7.44 23.10
C ALA A 91 1.11 -8.79 22.54
N LEU A 92 1.23 -8.91 21.22
CA LEU A 92 1.78 -10.09 20.56
C LEU A 92 3.27 -9.86 20.25
N THR A 93 4.02 -10.95 20.16
CA THR A 93 5.40 -10.94 19.68
C THR A 93 5.48 -10.58 18.19
N VAL A 94 6.67 -10.28 17.71
CA VAL A 94 6.94 -10.08 16.27
C VAL A 94 6.48 -11.29 15.46
N LEU A 95 6.86 -12.50 15.89
CA LEU A 95 6.50 -13.74 15.19
C LEU A 95 4.99 -13.94 15.15
N GLU A 96 4.28 -13.80 16.27
CA GLU A 96 2.83 -13.93 16.34
C GLU A 96 2.10 -12.88 15.48
N ASN A 97 2.61 -11.64 15.40
CA ASN A 97 2.09 -10.64 14.46
C ASN A 97 2.21 -11.10 13.00
N LEU A 98 3.34 -11.71 12.61
CA LEU A 98 3.54 -12.22 11.26
C LEU A 98 2.64 -13.43 10.98
N GLU A 99 2.47 -14.33 11.94
CA GLU A 99 1.55 -15.48 11.86
C GLU A 99 0.10 -15.03 11.67
N MET A 100 -0.33 -13.95 12.37
CA MET A 100 -1.64 -13.35 12.15
C MET A 100 -1.83 -12.84 10.72
N GLY A 101 -0.77 -12.35 10.06
CA GLY A 101 -0.81 -11.97 8.64
C GLY A 101 -1.05 -13.15 7.70
N ALA A 102 -0.59 -14.34 8.08
CA ALA A 102 -0.69 -15.56 7.28
C ALA A 102 -2.01 -16.34 7.50
N TYR A 103 -3.05 -15.74 8.12
CA TYR A 103 -4.28 -16.47 8.48
C TYR A 103 -5.08 -17.01 7.26
N SER A 104 -4.92 -16.43 6.08
CA SER A 104 -5.55 -16.89 4.84
C SER A 104 -5.01 -18.27 4.42
N SER A 105 -5.78 -19.03 3.63
CA SER A 105 -5.31 -20.32 3.10
C SER A 105 -4.00 -20.18 2.31
N ARG A 106 -3.87 -19.16 1.48
CA ARG A 106 -2.67 -18.83 0.72
C ARG A 106 -1.48 -18.56 1.65
N GLY A 107 -1.65 -17.67 2.63
CA GLY A 107 -0.60 -17.34 3.60
C GLY A 107 -0.13 -18.56 4.39
N ARG A 108 -1.05 -19.40 4.87
CA ARG A 108 -0.69 -20.63 5.59
C ARG A 108 0.11 -21.63 4.73
N THR A 109 -0.30 -21.83 3.48
CA THR A 109 0.39 -22.75 2.57
C THR A 109 1.82 -22.28 2.26
N THR A 110 2.06 -20.97 2.20
CA THR A 110 3.36 -20.38 1.84
C THR A 110 4.15 -19.85 3.06
N TRP A 111 3.68 -20.11 4.28
CA TRP A 111 4.21 -19.51 5.52
C TRP A 111 5.73 -19.62 5.65
N HIS A 112 6.30 -20.82 5.48
CA HIS A 112 7.75 -21.03 5.64
C HIS A 112 8.57 -20.17 4.66
N ARG A 113 8.15 -20.10 3.41
CA ARG A 113 8.81 -19.26 2.40
C ARG A 113 8.63 -17.77 2.74
N ASN A 114 7.42 -17.36 3.14
CA ASN A 114 7.12 -15.96 3.41
C ASN A 114 7.88 -15.46 4.64
N ILE A 115 7.98 -16.25 5.71
CA ILE A 115 8.73 -15.83 6.91
C ILE A 115 10.23 -15.66 6.63
N GLU A 116 10.83 -16.56 5.85
CA GLU A 116 12.23 -16.44 5.41
C GLU A 116 12.43 -15.17 4.57
N ARG A 117 11.50 -14.91 3.64
CA ARG A 117 11.53 -13.72 2.79
C ARG A 117 11.40 -12.43 3.61
N ILE A 118 10.46 -12.38 4.57
CA ILE A 118 10.27 -11.24 5.47
C ILE A 118 11.54 -10.98 6.28
N PHE A 119 12.18 -12.02 6.81
CA PHE A 119 13.41 -11.90 7.58
C PHE A 119 14.61 -11.50 6.72
N ALA A 120 14.65 -11.89 5.44
CA ALA A 120 15.64 -11.40 4.49
C ALA A 120 15.46 -9.90 4.17
N LEU A 121 14.20 -9.45 4.01
CA LEU A 121 13.87 -8.03 3.79
C LEU A 121 14.14 -7.19 5.05
N PHE A 122 13.79 -7.71 6.22
CA PHE A 122 13.86 -7.00 7.50
C PHE A 122 14.58 -7.86 8.56
N PRO A 123 15.93 -7.97 8.54
CA PRO A 123 16.70 -8.83 9.44
C PRO A 123 16.43 -8.57 10.93
N VAL A 124 16.18 -7.32 11.31
CA VAL A 124 15.85 -6.93 12.67
C VAL A 124 14.61 -7.65 13.22
N LEU A 125 13.66 -8.03 12.37
CA LEU A 125 12.47 -8.79 12.79
C LEU A 125 12.83 -10.25 13.14
N ALA A 126 13.83 -10.84 12.48
CA ALA A 126 14.35 -12.16 12.82
C ALA A 126 15.04 -12.16 14.19
N GLU A 127 15.89 -11.16 14.42
CA GLU A 127 16.61 -10.99 15.69
C GLU A 127 15.64 -10.78 16.87
N ARG A 128 14.56 -10.04 16.63
CA ARG A 128 13.56 -9.64 17.64
C ARG A 128 12.29 -10.50 17.61
N ARG A 129 12.30 -11.67 16.97
CA ARG A 129 11.09 -12.48 16.71
C ARG A 129 10.25 -12.82 17.94
N ARG A 130 10.87 -12.86 19.14
CA ARG A 130 10.22 -13.16 20.44
C ARG A 130 9.89 -11.90 21.22
N GLN A 131 10.27 -10.71 20.76
CA GLN A 131 10.02 -9.43 21.42
C GLN A 131 8.56 -9.01 21.18
N LEU A 132 7.94 -8.39 22.20
CA LEU A 132 6.59 -7.82 22.06
C LEU A 132 6.60 -6.65 21.09
N ALA A 133 5.68 -6.63 20.13
CA ALA A 133 5.62 -5.63 19.08
C ALA A 133 5.44 -4.20 19.61
N GLY A 134 4.75 -4.04 20.74
CA GLY A 134 4.58 -2.74 21.38
C GLY A 134 5.87 -2.11 21.91
N THR A 135 6.95 -2.89 22.06
CA THR A 135 8.25 -2.41 22.57
C THR A 135 9.26 -2.10 21.45
N LEU A 136 8.87 -2.32 20.21
CA LEU A 136 9.68 -1.99 19.03
C LEU A 136 9.71 -0.48 18.78
N SER A 137 10.79 0.01 18.17
CA SER A 137 10.83 1.38 17.63
C SER A 137 9.78 1.58 16.53
N GLY A 138 9.44 2.84 16.23
CA GLY A 138 8.46 3.14 15.20
C GLY A 138 8.81 2.59 13.82
N GLY A 139 10.09 2.59 13.43
CA GLY A 139 10.54 2.01 12.18
C GLY A 139 10.42 0.49 12.15
N GLU A 140 10.78 -0.20 13.25
CA GLU A 140 10.63 -1.65 13.38
C GLU A 140 9.15 -2.08 13.37
N GLN A 141 8.27 -1.29 14.00
CA GLN A 141 6.82 -1.52 13.91
C GLN A 141 6.29 -1.38 12.49
N GLN A 142 6.81 -0.43 11.71
CA GLN A 142 6.46 -0.26 10.31
C GLN A 142 6.92 -1.45 9.46
N MET A 143 8.18 -1.89 9.66
CA MET A 143 8.70 -3.11 9.03
C MET A 143 7.83 -4.34 9.36
N LEU A 144 7.41 -4.45 10.63
CA LEU A 144 6.52 -5.52 11.07
C LEU A 144 5.13 -5.43 10.40
N ALA A 145 4.57 -4.24 10.27
CA ALA A 145 3.28 -4.04 9.59
C ALA A 145 3.35 -4.44 8.11
N ILE A 146 4.42 -4.06 7.41
CA ILE A 146 4.68 -4.47 6.02
C ILE A 146 4.89 -5.98 5.94
N GLY A 147 5.73 -6.55 6.82
CA GLY A 147 5.96 -7.99 6.93
C GLY A 147 4.66 -8.79 7.13
N ARG A 148 3.75 -8.29 7.96
CA ARG A 148 2.42 -8.88 8.16
C ARG A 148 1.58 -8.87 6.88
N GLY A 149 1.67 -7.81 6.08
CA GLY A 149 1.05 -7.77 4.74
C GLY A 149 1.63 -8.83 3.81
N ILE A 150 2.96 -8.95 3.76
CA ILE A 150 3.69 -9.95 2.94
C ILE A 150 3.35 -11.38 3.38
N ALA A 151 3.15 -11.61 4.68
CA ALA A 151 2.83 -12.94 5.23
C ALA A 151 1.54 -13.54 4.64
N SER A 152 0.60 -12.72 4.17
CA SER A 152 -0.61 -13.17 3.49
C SER A 152 -0.37 -13.74 2.08
N SER A 153 0.85 -13.65 1.55
CA SER A 153 1.21 -13.97 0.15
C SER A 153 0.38 -13.17 -0.87
N PRO A 154 0.44 -11.83 -0.82
CA PRO A 154 -0.44 -11.00 -1.63
C PRO A 154 -0.06 -11.07 -3.11
N ARG A 155 -1.07 -10.93 -3.98
CA ARG A 155 -0.90 -10.61 -5.40
C ARG A 155 -0.91 -9.10 -5.62
N LEU A 156 -1.70 -8.39 -4.80
CA LEU A 156 -1.78 -6.93 -4.74
C LEU A 156 -1.53 -6.47 -3.31
N LEU A 157 -0.49 -5.69 -3.10
CA LEU A 157 -0.15 -5.09 -1.81
C LEU A 157 -0.40 -3.58 -1.85
N LEU A 158 -1.28 -3.10 -0.98
CA LEU A 158 -1.59 -1.68 -0.78
C LEU A 158 -0.81 -1.17 0.42
N LEU A 159 0.00 -0.13 0.25
CA LEU A 159 0.84 0.48 1.29
C LEU A 159 0.43 1.95 1.49
N ASP A 160 -0.21 2.25 2.63
CA ASP A 160 -0.73 3.58 2.94
C ASP A 160 0.28 4.36 3.80
N GLU A 161 0.97 5.32 3.18
CA GLU A 161 1.96 6.22 3.79
C GLU A 161 3.01 5.49 4.68
N PRO A 162 3.70 4.46 4.16
CA PRO A 162 4.60 3.63 4.97
C PRO A 162 5.80 4.39 5.52
N SER A 163 6.15 5.56 4.98
CA SER A 163 7.27 6.39 5.46
C SER A 163 6.87 7.40 6.54
N MET A 164 5.56 7.57 6.80
CA MET A 164 5.07 8.66 7.66
C MET A 164 5.57 8.55 9.11
N GLY A 165 6.10 9.67 9.62
CA GLY A 165 6.58 9.77 11.00
C GLY A 165 7.83 8.94 11.30
N LEU A 166 8.62 8.59 10.27
CA LEU A 166 9.89 7.90 10.40
C LEU A 166 11.07 8.85 10.20
N ALA A 167 12.21 8.50 10.78
CA ALA A 167 13.47 9.16 10.48
C ALA A 167 13.84 8.94 9.00
N PRO A 168 14.45 9.92 8.31
CA PRO A 168 14.74 9.83 6.87
C PRO A 168 15.42 8.53 6.45
N ALA A 169 16.50 8.13 7.14
CA ALA A 169 17.23 6.90 6.82
C ALA A 169 16.38 5.62 6.94
N ILE A 170 15.39 5.60 7.86
CA ILE A 170 14.47 4.45 8.00
C ILE A 170 13.41 4.47 6.90
N ALA A 171 12.93 5.66 6.54
CA ALA A 171 12.01 5.80 5.42
C ALA A 171 12.66 5.34 4.11
N ASP A 172 13.89 5.76 3.83
CA ASP A 172 14.65 5.37 2.65
C ASP A 172 14.87 3.84 2.62
N LEU A 173 15.25 3.24 3.77
CA LEU A 173 15.35 1.79 3.90
C LEU A 173 14.03 1.08 3.56
N ILE A 174 12.89 1.61 4.01
CA ILE A 174 11.58 1.04 3.70
C ILE A 174 11.27 1.11 2.21
N PHE A 175 11.53 2.24 1.54
CA PHE A 175 11.39 2.36 0.09
C PHE A 175 12.26 1.34 -0.66
N ASP A 176 13.53 1.18 -0.27
CA ASP A 176 14.44 0.19 -0.86
C ASP A 176 13.88 -1.23 -0.71
N ARG A 177 13.33 -1.59 0.45
CA ARG A 177 12.75 -2.93 0.71
C ARG A 177 11.46 -3.17 -0.05
N ILE A 178 10.61 -2.15 -0.19
CA ILE A 178 9.39 -2.20 -1.02
C ILE A 178 9.77 -2.39 -2.50
N ALA A 179 10.75 -1.62 -2.99
CA ALA A 179 11.25 -1.77 -4.35
C ALA A 179 11.91 -3.14 -4.60
N ALA A 180 12.65 -3.69 -3.63
CA ALA A 180 13.21 -5.05 -3.70
C ALA A 180 12.11 -6.12 -3.75
N LEU A 181 11.07 -5.99 -2.91
CA LEU A 181 9.91 -6.89 -2.93
C LEU A 181 9.23 -6.92 -4.31
N HIS A 182 9.03 -5.75 -4.91
CA HIS A 182 8.46 -5.66 -6.25
C HIS A 182 9.36 -6.32 -7.31
N ARG A 183 10.64 -5.92 -7.38
CA ARG A 183 11.56 -6.37 -8.43
C ARG A 183 11.87 -7.87 -8.35
N GLU A 184 12.04 -8.42 -7.14
CA GLU A 184 12.50 -9.78 -6.93
C GLU A 184 11.35 -10.81 -6.84
N ASP A 185 10.21 -10.40 -6.29
CA ASP A 185 9.07 -11.30 -6.07
C ASP A 185 7.91 -11.04 -7.04
N GLY A 186 7.98 -9.98 -7.88
CA GLY A 186 6.96 -9.65 -8.86
C GLY A 186 5.60 -9.25 -8.26
N VAL A 187 5.58 -8.82 -7.00
CA VAL A 187 4.34 -8.41 -6.33
C VAL A 187 3.81 -7.13 -6.95
N THR A 188 2.54 -7.09 -7.31
CA THR A 188 1.87 -5.86 -7.73
C THR A 188 1.71 -4.95 -6.52
N LEU A 189 2.17 -3.70 -6.63
CA LEU A 189 2.16 -2.73 -5.54
C LEU A 189 1.35 -1.48 -5.90
N ILE A 190 0.57 -1.00 -4.94
CA ILE A 190 0.09 0.38 -4.96
C ILE A 190 0.58 1.05 -3.68
N LEU A 191 1.33 2.12 -3.85
CA LEU A 191 1.88 2.94 -2.78
C LEU A 191 1.17 4.29 -2.75
N VAL A 192 0.65 4.67 -1.60
CA VAL A 192 0.18 6.02 -1.33
C VAL A 192 1.22 6.74 -0.49
N GLU A 193 1.65 7.92 -0.91
CA GLU A 193 2.69 8.68 -0.22
C GLU A 193 2.55 10.21 -0.38
N GLN A 194 3.18 10.92 0.58
CA GLN A 194 3.39 12.36 0.50
C GLN A 194 4.81 12.71 0.03
N ARG A 195 5.78 11.81 0.22
CA ARG A 195 7.15 11.92 -0.29
C ARG A 195 7.13 11.61 -1.79
N VAL A 196 6.75 12.63 -2.59
CA VAL A 196 6.44 12.47 -4.01
C VAL A 196 7.67 12.05 -4.82
N ALA A 197 8.84 12.64 -4.52
CA ALA A 197 10.08 12.33 -5.24
C ALA A 197 10.42 10.83 -5.13
N GLU A 198 10.53 10.33 -3.90
CA GLU A 198 10.92 8.95 -3.62
C GLU A 198 9.87 7.94 -4.11
N ALA A 199 8.58 8.28 -3.96
CA ALA A 199 7.50 7.43 -4.45
C ALA A 199 7.52 7.32 -5.98
N LEU A 200 7.74 8.44 -6.68
CA LEU A 200 7.83 8.45 -8.14
C LEU A 200 9.11 7.77 -8.64
N GLU A 201 10.25 7.92 -7.96
CA GLU A 201 11.50 7.24 -8.33
C GLU A 201 11.39 5.71 -8.27
N SER A 202 10.52 5.20 -7.40
CA SER A 202 10.35 3.76 -7.16
C SER A 202 9.29 3.10 -8.05
N CYS A 203 8.41 3.86 -8.71
CA CYS A 203 7.25 3.33 -9.40
C CYS A 203 7.41 3.24 -10.93
N ASP A 204 6.62 2.35 -11.56
CA ASP A 204 6.48 2.28 -13.02
C ASP A 204 5.53 3.35 -13.55
N TYR A 205 4.46 3.61 -12.80
CA TYR A 205 3.39 4.54 -13.15
C TYR A 205 2.88 5.30 -11.93
N GLY A 206 2.52 6.55 -12.09
CA GLY A 206 2.06 7.41 -11.00
C GLY A 206 0.75 8.12 -11.31
N TYR A 207 -0.01 8.37 -10.25
CA TYR A 207 -1.21 9.22 -10.25
C TYR A 207 -1.02 10.34 -9.23
N VAL A 208 -1.29 11.58 -9.64
CA VAL A 208 -1.33 12.73 -8.73
C VAL A 208 -2.78 13.00 -8.37
N LEU A 209 -3.09 12.85 -7.08
CA LEU A 209 -4.43 13.05 -6.53
C LEU A 209 -4.50 14.38 -5.80
N GLU A 210 -5.45 15.25 -6.17
CA GLU A 210 -5.72 16.52 -5.49
C GLU A 210 -7.23 16.68 -5.28
N THR A 211 -7.65 17.02 -4.08
CA THR A 211 -9.06 17.31 -3.73
C THR A 211 -10.05 16.23 -4.23
N GLY A 212 -9.64 14.97 -4.10
CA GLY A 212 -10.46 13.82 -4.49
C GLY A 212 -10.50 13.51 -5.99
N GLN A 213 -9.62 14.07 -6.80
CA GLN A 213 -9.56 13.86 -8.24
C GLN A 213 -8.13 13.54 -8.70
N VAL A 214 -7.99 12.69 -9.71
CA VAL A 214 -6.73 12.51 -10.43
C VAL A 214 -6.53 13.72 -11.34
N VAL A 215 -5.45 14.46 -11.11
CA VAL A 215 -5.14 15.70 -11.87
C VAL A 215 -4.03 15.47 -12.89
N LEU A 216 -3.17 14.50 -12.67
CA LEU A 216 -2.10 14.07 -13.56
C LEU A 216 -1.87 12.57 -13.41
N GLU A 217 -1.45 11.92 -14.47
CA GLU A 217 -1.01 10.53 -14.46
C GLU A 217 0.05 10.30 -15.55
N GLY A 218 0.87 9.29 -15.37
CA GLY A 218 1.91 8.95 -16.36
C GLY A 218 3.00 8.06 -15.78
N THR A 219 3.95 7.70 -16.64
CA THR A 219 5.17 7.00 -16.22
C THR A 219 6.02 7.89 -15.33
N HIS A 220 6.91 7.29 -14.54
CA HIS A 220 7.93 8.00 -13.76
C HIS A 220 8.57 9.15 -14.56
N THR A 221 9.09 8.85 -15.78
CA THR A 221 9.76 9.85 -16.62
C THR A 221 8.83 11.00 -17.03
N ALA A 222 7.58 10.71 -17.36
CA ALA A 222 6.60 11.72 -17.75
C ALA A 222 6.24 12.66 -16.61
N LEU A 223 6.03 12.10 -15.40
CA LEU A 223 5.66 12.87 -14.23
C LEU A 223 6.83 13.72 -13.69
N THR A 224 8.04 13.18 -13.63
CA THR A 224 9.23 13.91 -13.18
C THR A 224 9.66 15.02 -14.14
N ALA A 225 9.33 14.90 -15.44
CA ALA A 225 9.52 15.97 -16.42
C ALA A 225 8.41 17.03 -16.42
N ASN A 226 7.29 16.80 -15.75
CA ASN A 226 6.15 17.73 -15.73
C ASN A 226 6.41 18.93 -14.82
N ASP A 227 6.33 20.15 -15.36
CA ASP A 227 6.61 21.40 -14.65
C ASP A 227 5.72 21.61 -13.41
N ARG A 228 4.46 21.15 -13.46
CA ARG A 228 3.54 21.24 -12.30
C ARG A 228 4.02 20.34 -11.17
N VAL A 229 4.42 19.11 -11.48
CA VAL A 229 4.96 18.15 -10.48
C VAL A 229 6.26 18.69 -9.89
N ARG A 230 7.16 19.20 -10.74
CA ARG A 230 8.45 19.76 -10.31
C ARG A 230 8.29 20.93 -9.35
N ARG A 231 7.44 21.92 -9.68
CA ARG A 231 7.22 23.10 -8.84
C ARG A 231 6.43 22.79 -7.56
N ALA A 232 5.40 21.94 -7.65
CA ALA A 232 4.52 21.70 -6.52
C ALA A 232 5.11 20.67 -5.50
N TYR A 233 5.92 19.71 -5.98
CA TYR A 233 6.26 18.55 -5.18
C TYR A 233 7.76 18.19 -5.15
N LEU A 234 8.58 18.64 -6.12
CA LEU A 234 10.01 18.31 -6.19
C LEU A 234 10.92 19.49 -5.78
N GLY A 235 10.35 20.64 -5.45
CA GLY A 235 11.11 21.82 -4.98
C GLY A 235 12.02 22.46 -6.05
N MET A 236 11.71 22.25 -7.33
CA MET A 236 12.50 22.76 -8.48
C MET A 236 11.76 23.88 -9.23
#